data_170d37730f06b93ee00d2a09be5d0e98
#
_entry.id   170d37730f06b93ee00d2a09be5d0e98
#
_cell.length_a   1.000
_cell.length_b   1.000
_cell.length_c   1.000
_cell.angle_alpha   90.00
_cell.angle_beta   90.00
_cell.angle_gamma   90.00
#
_symmetry.space_group_name_H-M   'P 1'
#
loop_
_entity.id
_entity.type
_entity.pdbx_description
1 polymer ?
#
loop_
_entity_poly.entity_id
_entity_poly.type
_entity_poly.pdbx_seq_one_letter_code
_entity_poly.pdbx_strand_id
1 'polypeptide(L)'
;PNGQQVFFNVRNVNYKGYKRQVENQYYFEDGGRIIGRNYYAKGSDKGERIDFGKGKVTPGGNWGSFIAACRAGKPEMANGNVRDAHYGCVVGHLMNNSYRLGEDVPFNQKAGRFGDNKDAAEHFGRLHEVMGKGVGIPEKDNYYTVGPWLTFDPKTESHIGEHAADANKLLKDRNNAGFEVPELSKV
;
A
#
# COMPACT_ATOMS: atom_id res chain seq x y z
N PRO A 1 -10.16 -11.57 -0.64
CA PRO A 1 -11.00 -12.77 -0.63
C PRO A 1 -11.13 -13.38 0.78
N ASN A 2 -10.22 -13.06 1.71
CA ASN A 2 -10.16 -13.61 3.08
C ASN A 2 -10.42 -12.56 4.17
N GLY A 3 -10.96 -11.40 3.84
CA GLY A 3 -11.27 -10.33 4.79
C GLY A 3 -10.08 -9.53 5.30
N GLN A 4 -8.87 -9.81 4.84
CA GLN A 4 -7.70 -9.04 5.24
C GLN A 4 -7.79 -7.60 4.70
N GLN A 5 -7.44 -6.63 5.54
CA GLN A 5 -7.40 -5.22 5.21
C GLN A 5 -5.97 -4.71 5.30
N VAL A 6 -5.58 -3.85 4.37
CA VAL A 6 -4.29 -3.16 4.37
C VAL A 6 -4.54 -1.67 4.37
N PHE A 7 -4.04 -0.97 5.39
CA PHE A 7 -4.06 0.48 5.47
C PHE A 7 -2.66 1.01 5.19
N PHE A 8 -2.52 1.73 4.10
CA PHE A 8 -1.26 2.34 3.72
C PHE A 8 -1.29 3.84 4.03
N ASN A 9 -0.46 4.26 4.97
CA ASN A 9 -0.39 5.65 5.39
C ASN A 9 0.93 6.27 4.96
N VAL A 10 0.87 7.33 4.17
CA VAL A 10 2.03 8.18 3.84
C VAL A 10 1.81 9.57 4.42
N ARG A 11 2.79 10.05 5.17
CA ARG A 11 2.74 11.37 5.80
C ARG A 11 4.01 12.14 5.49
N ASN A 12 3.85 13.28 4.86
CA ASN A 12 4.96 14.14 4.43
C ASN A 12 5.07 15.43 5.26
N VAL A 13 4.29 15.51 6.35
CA VAL A 13 4.25 16.69 7.22
C VAL A 13 4.79 16.36 8.60
N ASN A 14 5.54 17.28 9.17
CA ASN A 14 6.01 17.20 10.55
C ASN A 14 5.02 17.87 11.47
N TYR A 15 4.68 17.22 12.57
CA TYR A 15 3.96 17.84 13.68
C TYR A 15 4.48 17.30 15.02
N LYS A 16 4.25 18.07 16.07
CA LYS A 16 4.74 17.72 17.42
C LYS A 16 4.13 16.38 17.87
N GLY A 17 4.98 15.44 18.26
CA GLY A 17 4.57 14.11 18.73
C GLY A 17 4.61 13.02 17.66
N TYR A 18 4.90 13.36 16.39
CA TYR A 18 5.03 12.36 15.34
C TYR A 18 6.48 11.88 15.19
N LYS A 19 6.69 10.59 15.31
CA LYS A 19 7.98 9.97 14.97
C LYS A 19 8.02 9.70 13.47
N ARG A 20 9.02 10.25 12.79
CA ARG A 20 9.32 9.93 11.40
C ARG A 20 9.87 8.52 11.32
N GLN A 21 9.07 7.56 10.89
CA GLN A 21 9.50 6.19 10.70
C GLN A 21 8.71 5.52 9.57
N VAL A 22 9.34 4.50 8.97
CA VAL A 22 8.66 3.56 8.07
C VAL A 22 8.54 2.26 8.83
N GLU A 23 7.34 1.78 9.04
CA GLU A 23 7.06 0.61 9.84
C GLU A 23 5.85 -0.14 9.31
N ASN A 24 5.93 -1.46 9.34
CA ASN A 24 4.79 -2.34 9.12
C ASN A 24 4.25 -2.79 10.47
N GLN A 25 2.94 -2.70 10.60
CA GLN A 25 2.20 -3.18 11.77
C GLN A 25 1.17 -4.21 11.31
N TYR A 26 1.08 -5.33 12.03
CA TYR A 26 0.16 -6.41 11.76
C TYR A 26 -0.78 -6.58 12.95
N TYR A 27 -2.08 -6.59 12.68
CA TYR A 27 -3.11 -6.76 13.70
C TYR A 27 -3.86 -8.06 13.47
N PHE A 28 -4.09 -8.82 14.52
CA PHE A 28 -4.74 -10.13 14.49
C PHE A 28 -6.16 -10.05 15.06
N GLU A 29 -7.00 -10.97 14.65
CA GLU A 29 -8.40 -11.04 15.11
C GLU A 29 -8.53 -11.26 16.61
N ASP A 30 -7.57 -11.93 17.24
CA ASP A 30 -7.48 -12.11 18.69
C ASP A 30 -7.10 -10.84 19.47
N GLY A 31 -6.81 -9.76 18.76
CA GLY A 31 -6.36 -8.46 19.30
C GLY A 31 -4.87 -8.39 19.58
N GLY A 32 -4.10 -9.44 19.26
CA GLY A 32 -2.64 -9.37 19.24
C GLY A 32 -2.13 -8.49 18.09
N ARG A 33 -0.90 -8.00 18.21
CA ARG A 33 -0.28 -7.20 17.15
C ARG A 33 1.23 -7.45 17.06
N ILE A 34 1.77 -7.31 15.86
CA ILE A 34 3.21 -7.26 15.62
C ILE A 34 3.57 -5.84 15.17
N ILE A 35 4.54 -5.24 15.83
CA ILE A 35 5.11 -3.93 15.49
C ILE A 35 6.62 -4.12 15.35
N GLY A 36 7.14 -3.89 14.16
CA GLY A 36 8.54 -4.16 13.87
C GLY A 36 8.89 -5.65 14.08
N ARG A 37 9.68 -5.96 15.09
CA ARG A 37 10.09 -7.34 15.43
C ARG A 37 9.53 -7.83 16.77
N ASN A 38 8.54 -7.17 17.32
CA ASN A 38 7.98 -7.53 18.61
C ASN A 38 6.50 -7.91 18.47
N TYR A 39 6.10 -8.99 19.14
CA TYR A 39 4.72 -9.37 19.33
C TYR A 39 4.21 -8.76 20.64
N TYR A 40 3.01 -8.25 20.60
CA TYR A 40 2.27 -7.72 21.75
C TYR A 40 0.95 -8.48 21.87
N ALA A 41 0.74 -9.12 23.01
CA ALA A 41 -0.55 -9.74 23.27
C ALA A 41 -1.65 -8.66 23.44
N LYS A 42 -2.91 -9.06 23.29
CA LYS A 42 -4.05 -8.16 23.47
C LYS A 42 -3.97 -7.40 24.81
N GLY A 43 -4.04 -6.08 24.73
CA GLY A 43 -4.01 -5.22 25.92
C GLY A 43 -2.64 -5.08 26.59
N SER A 44 -1.57 -5.68 26.03
CA SER A 44 -0.22 -5.58 26.57
C SER A 44 0.59 -4.50 25.83
N ASP A 45 1.30 -3.68 26.60
CA ASP A 45 2.33 -2.76 26.09
C ASP A 45 3.73 -3.36 26.16
N LYS A 46 3.87 -4.56 26.75
CA LYS A 46 5.12 -5.28 26.80
C LYS A 46 5.26 -6.16 25.57
N GLY A 47 6.20 -5.81 24.70
CA GLY A 47 6.50 -6.57 23.48
C GLY A 47 7.48 -7.71 23.74
N GLU A 48 7.21 -8.87 23.17
CA GLU A 48 8.11 -10.01 23.14
C GLU A 48 8.79 -10.08 21.79
N ARG A 49 10.13 -10.13 21.78
CA ARG A 49 10.88 -10.19 20.53
C ARG A 49 10.64 -11.50 19.81
N ILE A 50 10.24 -11.41 18.54
CA ILE A 50 10.05 -12.56 17.67
C ILE A 50 11.39 -12.90 17.02
N ASP A 51 11.79 -14.15 17.09
CA ASP A 51 12.82 -14.71 16.23
C ASP A 51 12.15 -15.27 14.96
N PHE A 52 12.22 -14.53 13.88
CA PHE A 52 11.73 -14.98 12.56
C PHE A 52 12.66 -16.01 11.90
N GLY A 53 13.74 -16.42 12.59
CA GLY A 53 14.75 -17.29 12.03
C GLY A 53 15.54 -16.64 10.88
N LYS A 54 16.33 -17.45 10.22
CA LYS A 54 17.03 -17.06 8.98
C LYS A 54 16.10 -17.41 7.82
N GLY A 55 15.54 -16.43 7.15
CA GLY A 55 14.80 -16.63 5.91
C GLY A 55 15.68 -17.33 4.86
N LYS A 56 15.05 -17.96 3.88
CA LYS A 56 15.77 -18.51 2.70
C LYS A 56 16.20 -17.36 1.80
N VAL A 57 17.33 -16.76 2.11
CA VAL A 57 17.94 -15.68 1.32
C VAL A 57 19.24 -16.13 0.74
N THR A 58 19.45 -15.88 -0.54
CA THR A 58 20.74 -16.09 -1.19
C THR A 58 21.76 -15.10 -0.62
N PRO A 59 22.95 -15.54 -0.21
CA PRO A 59 23.98 -14.67 0.33
C PRO A 59 24.42 -13.56 -0.65
N GLY A 60 24.95 -12.46 -0.09
CA GLY A 60 25.50 -11.35 -0.88
C GLY A 60 24.51 -10.18 -1.12
N GLY A 61 23.36 -10.16 -0.40
CA GLY A 61 22.34 -9.13 -0.55
C GLY A 61 21.73 -9.11 -1.95
N ASN A 62 21.20 -7.97 -2.37
CA ASN A 62 20.53 -7.86 -3.67
C ASN A 62 21.50 -8.09 -4.83
N TRP A 63 22.69 -7.50 -4.79
CA TRP A 63 23.68 -7.60 -5.85
C TRP A 63 24.31 -8.99 -5.95
N GLY A 64 24.75 -9.55 -4.82
CA GLY A 64 25.35 -10.89 -4.79
C GLY A 64 24.36 -11.97 -5.20
N SER A 65 23.12 -11.89 -4.75
CA SER A 65 22.08 -12.85 -5.13
C SER A 65 21.72 -12.76 -6.61
N PHE A 66 21.68 -11.55 -7.18
CA PHE A 66 21.47 -11.34 -8.61
C PHE A 66 22.59 -12.01 -9.45
N ILE A 67 23.85 -11.74 -9.10
CA ILE A 67 24.99 -12.35 -9.79
C ILE A 67 24.97 -13.89 -9.67
N ALA A 68 24.64 -14.40 -8.48
CA ALA A 68 24.52 -15.84 -8.26
C ALA A 68 23.39 -16.45 -9.10
N ALA A 69 22.23 -15.78 -9.20
CA ALA A 69 21.12 -16.19 -10.04
C ALA A 69 21.49 -16.24 -11.52
N CYS A 70 22.17 -15.20 -12.02
CA CYS A 70 22.64 -15.16 -13.42
C CYS A 70 23.63 -16.30 -13.73
N ARG A 71 24.60 -16.53 -12.84
CA ARG A 71 25.61 -17.61 -13.02
C ARG A 71 24.99 -19.00 -12.99
N ALA A 72 23.96 -19.20 -12.21
CA ALA A 72 23.26 -20.47 -12.07
C ALA A 72 22.15 -20.67 -13.12
N GLY A 73 21.76 -19.63 -13.87
CA GLY A 73 20.58 -19.67 -14.74
C GLY A 73 19.27 -19.86 -13.96
N LYS A 74 19.21 -19.40 -12.68
CA LYS A 74 18.11 -19.63 -11.75
C LYS A 74 17.58 -18.30 -11.19
N PRO A 75 16.59 -17.65 -11.84
CA PRO A 75 16.06 -16.36 -11.42
C PRO A 75 15.49 -16.37 -10.00
N GLU A 76 14.99 -17.50 -9.52
CA GLU A 76 14.46 -17.67 -8.16
C GLU A 76 15.52 -17.52 -7.06
N MET A 77 16.80 -17.52 -7.39
CA MET A 77 17.88 -17.23 -6.46
C MET A 77 18.08 -15.73 -6.20
N ALA A 78 17.51 -14.87 -7.01
CA ALA A 78 17.57 -13.43 -6.79
C ALA A 78 16.67 -13.03 -5.63
N ASN A 79 17.22 -12.35 -4.61
CA ASN A 79 16.44 -11.89 -3.45
C ASN A 79 15.43 -10.81 -3.82
N GLY A 80 15.66 -10.07 -4.90
CA GLY A 80 14.72 -9.10 -5.49
C GLY A 80 14.04 -9.69 -6.73
N ASN A 81 13.13 -10.63 -6.53
CA ASN A 81 12.40 -11.26 -7.62
C ASN A 81 11.44 -10.23 -8.27
N VAL A 82 11.47 -10.13 -9.60
CA VAL A 82 10.63 -9.19 -10.36
C VAL A 82 9.13 -9.44 -10.16
N ARG A 83 8.73 -10.69 -9.96
CA ARG A 83 7.33 -11.05 -9.70
C ARG A 83 6.85 -10.47 -8.35
N ASP A 84 7.65 -10.57 -7.30
CA ASP A 84 7.32 -10.01 -6.00
C ASP A 84 7.32 -8.48 -6.05
N ALA A 85 8.26 -7.90 -6.81
CA ALA A 85 8.29 -6.46 -7.06
C ALA A 85 7.05 -5.98 -7.83
N HIS A 86 6.57 -6.73 -8.83
CA HIS A 86 5.34 -6.44 -9.55
C HIS A 86 4.14 -6.34 -8.60
N TYR A 87 3.90 -7.36 -7.76
CA TYR A 87 2.81 -7.33 -6.81
C TYR A 87 2.93 -6.19 -5.78
N GLY A 88 4.14 -5.87 -5.35
CA GLY A 88 4.38 -4.72 -4.49
C GLY A 88 4.00 -3.40 -5.16
N CYS A 89 4.32 -3.24 -6.44
CA CYS A 89 3.96 -2.05 -7.22
C CYS A 89 2.45 -1.97 -7.49
N VAL A 90 1.79 -3.10 -7.76
CA VAL A 90 0.34 -3.15 -8.01
C VAL A 90 -0.45 -2.46 -6.90
N VAL A 91 -0.10 -2.69 -5.62
CA VAL A 91 -0.77 -2.05 -4.48
C VAL A 91 -0.69 -0.52 -4.60
N GLY A 92 0.50 0.02 -4.91
CA GLY A 92 0.69 1.47 -5.11
C GLY A 92 -0.11 2.00 -6.30
N HIS A 93 -0.13 1.27 -7.41
CA HIS A 93 -0.88 1.66 -8.61
C HIS A 93 -2.39 1.64 -8.38
N LEU A 94 -2.93 0.65 -7.66
CA LEU A 94 -4.36 0.61 -7.33
C LEU A 94 -4.79 1.82 -6.49
N MET A 95 -3.99 2.22 -5.50
CA MET A 95 -4.24 3.43 -4.72
C MET A 95 -4.18 4.68 -5.59
N ASN A 96 -3.18 4.79 -6.49
CA ASN A 96 -3.05 5.91 -7.40
C ASN A 96 -4.23 5.98 -8.39
N ASN A 97 -4.72 4.85 -8.90
CA ASN A 97 -5.88 4.82 -9.79
C ASN A 97 -7.14 5.33 -9.09
N SER A 98 -7.39 4.90 -7.85
CA SER A 98 -8.50 5.44 -7.06
C SER A 98 -8.34 6.94 -6.82
N TYR A 99 -7.15 7.41 -6.43
CA TYR A 99 -6.89 8.84 -6.24
C TYR A 99 -7.15 9.66 -7.51
N ARG A 100 -6.70 9.19 -8.68
CA ARG A 100 -6.87 9.89 -9.96
C ARG A 100 -8.31 9.95 -10.46
N LEU A 101 -9.17 9.06 -10.00
CA LEU A 101 -10.61 9.08 -10.24
C LEU A 101 -11.38 9.76 -9.10
N GLY A 102 -10.67 10.28 -8.13
CA GLY A 102 -11.23 10.93 -6.97
C GLY A 102 -11.82 12.29 -7.27
N GLU A 103 -12.65 12.74 -6.35
CA GLU A 103 -13.24 14.06 -6.35
C GLU A 103 -12.88 14.83 -5.08
N ASP A 104 -12.84 16.14 -5.19
CA ASP A 104 -12.56 16.99 -4.06
C ASP A 104 -13.83 17.14 -3.21
N VAL A 105 -13.68 16.81 -1.93
CA VAL A 105 -14.74 16.94 -0.92
C VAL A 105 -14.28 17.85 0.20
N PRO A 106 -15.18 18.59 0.87
CA PRO A 106 -14.78 19.50 1.93
C PRO A 106 -13.96 18.80 3.02
N PHE A 107 -12.92 19.48 3.50
CA PHE A 107 -12.06 18.99 4.56
C PHE A 107 -12.80 18.94 5.89
N ASN A 108 -13.50 17.85 6.15
CA ASN A 108 -14.19 17.59 7.41
C ASN A 108 -14.19 16.10 7.73
N GLN A 109 -14.53 15.76 8.97
CA GLN A 109 -14.51 14.38 9.46
C GLN A 109 -15.51 13.45 8.73
N LYS A 110 -16.50 14.00 8.04
CA LYS A 110 -17.53 13.24 7.31
C LYS A 110 -17.18 13.00 5.84
N ALA A 111 -16.04 13.51 5.38
CA ALA A 111 -15.61 13.39 3.99
C ALA A 111 -15.33 11.93 3.56
N GLY A 112 -15.00 11.05 4.51
CA GLY A 112 -14.73 9.63 4.23
C GLY A 112 -16.00 8.87 3.81
N ARG A 113 -15.88 8.10 2.73
CA ARG A 113 -16.98 7.29 2.16
C ARG A 113 -16.65 5.81 2.34
N PHE A 114 -16.71 5.33 3.59
CA PHE A 114 -16.24 3.98 3.93
C PHE A 114 -17.37 2.97 4.16
N GLY A 115 -18.63 3.34 3.94
CA GLY A 115 -19.78 2.50 4.23
C GLY A 115 -19.73 1.96 5.66
N ASP A 116 -19.90 0.66 5.83
CA ASP A 116 -19.86 -0.01 7.13
C ASP A 116 -18.46 -0.38 7.60
N ASN A 117 -17.40 0.01 6.88
CA ASN A 117 -16.02 -0.29 7.25
C ASN A 117 -15.55 0.61 8.40
N LYS A 118 -15.73 0.13 9.63
CA LYS A 118 -15.39 0.87 10.86
C LYS A 118 -13.90 1.14 10.98
N ASP A 119 -13.04 0.19 10.56
CA ASP A 119 -11.59 0.35 10.65
C ASP A 119 -11.11 1.46 9.71
N ALA A 120 -11.63 1.51 8.48
CA ALA A 120 -11.32 2.58 7.55
C ALA A 120 -11.80 3.94 8.06
N ALA A 121 -13.00 4.00 8.64
CA ALA A 121 -13.54 5.22 9.23
C ALA A 121 -12.69 5.70 10.42
N GLU A 122 -12.22 4.80 11.28
CA GLU A 122 -11.32 5.12 12.39
C GLU A 122 -9.97 5.64 11.90
N HIS A 123 -9.37 4.98 10.90
CA HIS A 123 -8.12 5.43 10.30
C HIS A 123 -8.23 6.81 9.67
N PHE A 124 -9.34 7.07 8.98
CA PHE A 124 -9.61 8.39 8.43
C PHE A 124 -9.83 9.45 9.52
N GLY A 125 -10.57 9.11 10.58
CA GLY A 125 -10.75 10.01 11.73
C GLY A 125 -9.43 10.43 12.37
N ARG A 126 -8.51 9.47 12.54
CA ARG A 126 -7.16 9.75 13.04
C ARG A 126 -6.35 10.63 12.08
N LEU A 127 -6.46 10.38 10.76
CA LEU A 127 -5.83 11.25 9.76
C LEU A 127 -6.35 12.67 9.85
N HIS A 128 -7.67 12.83 9.91
CA HIS A 128 -8.32 14.14 10.01
C HIS A 128 -7.88 14.89 11.28
N GLU A 129 -7.82 14.21 12.43
CA GLU A 129 -7.34 14.80 13.68
C GLU A 129 -5.89 15.27 13.57
N VAL A 130 -5.02 14.47 12.97
CA VAL A 130 -3.61 14.83 12.75
C VAL A 130 -3.48 16.04 11.85
N MET A 131 -4.25 16.10 10.77
CA MET A 131 -4.21 17.23 9.83
C MET A 131 -4.79 18.50 10.45
N GLY A 132 -5.91 18.43 11.14
CA GLY A 132 -6.54 19.57 11.79
C GLY A 132 -5.78 20.03 13.02
N LYS A 133 -5.67 19.17 14.04
CA LYS A 133 -5.05 19.55 15.33
C LYS A 133 -3.53 19.52 15.31
N GLY A 134 -2.93 18.54 14.63
CA GLY A 134 -1.48 18.35 14.60
C GLY A 134 -0.76 19.31 13.66
N VAL A 135 -1.26 19.46 12.44
CA VAL A 135 -0.68 20.31 11.39
C VAL A 135 -1.31 21.72 11.40
N GLY A 136 -2.55 21.84 11.87
CA GLY A 136 -3.26 23.11 11.94
C GLY A 136 -3.97 23.51 10.64
N ILE A 137 -4.37 22.52 9.82
CA ILE A 137 -5.13 22.81 8.60
C ILE A 137 -6.56 23.19 8.99
N PRO A 138 -7.04 24.38 8.61
CA PRO A 138 -8.41 24.80 8.89
C PRO A 138 -9.39 24.01 8.00
N GLU A 139 -10.60 23.77 8.49
CA GLU A 139 -11.67 23.11 7.69
C GLU A 139 -12.16 24.00 6.54
N LYS A 140 -12.10 25.31 6.73
CA LYS A 140 -12.57 26.27 5.73
C LYS A 140 -11.58 26.34 4.56
N ASP A 141 -12.12 26.30 3.34
CA ASP A 141 -11.38 26.45 2.07
C ASP A 141 -10.30 25.38 1.83
N ASN A 142 -10.41 24.25 2.52
CA ASN A 142 -9.58 23.06 2.29
C ASN A 142 -10.42 21.86 1.87
N TYR A 143 -9.80 20.91 1.18
CA TYR A 143 -10.45 19.75 0.58
C TYR A 143 -9.63 18.49 0.77
N TYR A 144 -10.33 17.36 0.81
CA TYR A 144 -9.74 16.03 0.56
C TYR A 144 -10.05 15.60 -0.86
N THR A 145 -9.11 15.00 -1.54
CA THR A 145 -9.41 14.21 -2.73
C THR A 145 -9.74 12.79 -2.27
N VAL A 146 -10.99 12.38 -2.46
CA VAL A 146 -11.47 11.05 -2.06
C VAL A 146 -11.74 10.21 -3.29
N GLY A 147 -10.98 9.13 -3.44
CA GLY A 147 -11.13 8.19 -4.55
C GLY A 147 -12.34 7.25 -4.36
N PRO A 148 -12.91 6.76 -5.46
CA PRO A 148 -13.96 5.75 -5.41
C PRO A 148 -13.42 4.39 -4.97
N TRP A 149 -14.30 3.52 -4.48
CA TRP A 149 -14.01 2.11 -4.28
C TRP A 149 -13.82 1.44 -5.64
N LEU A 150 -12.67 0.86 -5.85
CA LEU A 150 -12.36 0.11 -7.07
C LEU A 150 -12.30 -1.39 -6.74
N THR A 151 -12.93 -2.20 -7.60
CA THR A 151 -12.80 -3.65 -7.54
C THR A 151 -11.79 -4.10 -8.59
N PHE A 152 -10.84 -4.91 -8.19
CA PHE A 152 -9.77 -5.40 -9.05
C PHE A 152 -9.78 -6.94 -9.08
N ASP A 153 -9.74 -7.52 -10.28
CA ASP A 153 -9.58 -8.96 -10.45
C ASP A 153 -8.10 -9.31 -10.61
N PRO A 154 -7.51 -10.01 -9.64
CA PRO A 154 -6.09 -10.36 -9.68
C PRO A 154 -5.73 -11.41 -10.75
N LYS A 155 -6.72 -12.09 -11.34
CA LYS A 155 -6.48 -13.09 -12.41
C LYS A 155 -6.28 -12.44 -13.76
N THR A 156 -7.07 -11.42 -14.03
CA THR A 156 -7.01 -10.66 -15.30
C THR A 156 -6.19 -9.38 -15.16
N GLU A 157 -5.76 -9.05 -13.93
CA GLU A 157 -5.10 -7.80 -13.57
C GLU A 157 -5.84 -6.56 -14.12
N SER A 158 -7.16 -6.57 -13.97
CA SER A 158 -8.05 -5.53 -14.50
C SER A 158 -9.04 -5.07 -13.44
N HIS A 159 -9.47 -3.82 -13.54
CA HIS A 159 -10.59 -3.33 -12.76
C HIS A 159 -11.90 -3.87 -13.31
N ILE A 160 -12.82 -4.23 -12.40
CA ILE A 160 -14.17 -4.71 -12.70
C ILE A 160 -15.19 -3.87 -11.92
N GLY A 161 -16.47 -3.97 -12.29
CA GLY A 161 -17.56 -3.24 -11.63
C GLY A 161 -17.76 -1.82 -12.14
N GLU A 162 -18.38 -0.98 -11.32
CA GLU A 162 -18.93 0.32 -11.72
C GLU A 162 -17.91 1.27 -12.38
N HIS A 163 -16.70 1.36 -11.82
CA HIS A 163 -15.66 2.29 -12.29
C HIS A 163 -14.66 1.63 -13.27
N ALA A 164 -14.91 0.40 -13.72
CA ALA A 164 -13.96 -0.38 -14.52
C ALA A 164 -13.52 0.32 -15.81
N ALA A 165 -14.46 0.97 -16.52
CA ALA A 165 -14.16 1.61 -17.79
C ALA A 165 -13.09 2.70 -17.69
N ASP A 166 -13.18 3.54 -16.65
CA ASP A 166 -12.24 4.63 -16.47
C ASP A 166 -10.97 4.18 -15.75
N ALA A 167 -11.09 3.29 -14.75
CA ALA A 167 -9.96 2.75 -14.03
C ALA A 167 -9.02 1.94 -14.94
N ASN A 168 -9.55 1.16 -15.90
CA ASN A 168 -8.75 0.39 -16.84
C ASN A 168 -7.98 1.27 -17.86
N LYS A 169 -8.43 2.48 -18.12
CA LYS A 169 -7.66 3.44 -18.94
C LYS A 169 -6.35 3.86 -18.23
N LEU A 170 -6.32 3.79 -16.91
CA LEU A 170 -5.16 4.15 -16.09
C LEU A 170 -4.15 3.02 -15.95
N LEU A 171 -4.48 1.78 -16.38
CA LEU A 171 -3.56 0.64 -16.37
C LEU A 171 -2.56 0.67 -17.55
N LYS A 172 -2.77 1.53 -18.52
CA LYS A 172 -1.89 1.63 -19.69
C LYS A 172 -0.96 2.82 -19.53
N ASP A 173 0.34 2.54 -19.64
CA ASP A 173 1.33 3.60 -19.74
C ASP A 173 1.21 4.37 -21.06
N ARG A 174 1.46 5.68 -21.00
CA ARG A 174 1.66 6.48 -22.19
C ARG A 174 3.12 6.34 -22.62
N ASN A 175 3.40 5.34 -23.41
CA ASN A 175 4.73 5.20 -23.99
C ASN A 175 4.98 6.33 -25.00
N ASN A 176 6.20 6.86 -25.03
CA ASN A 176 6.63 7.76 -26.09
C ASN A 176 6.75 6.98 -27.39
N ALA A 177 6.46 7.65 -28.51
CA ALA A 177 6.58 7.04 -29.84
C ALA A 177 8.01 6.46 -30.05
N GLY A 178 8.08 5.21 -30.45
CA GLY A 178 9.34 4.47 -30.64
C GLY A 178 9.89 3.80 -29.36
N PHE A 179 9.20 3.90 -28.23
CA PHE A 179 9.55 3.27 -26.96
C PHE A 179 8.40 2.44 -26.38
N GLU A 180 7.55 1.94 -27.24
CA GLU A 180 6.44 1.07 -26.86
C GLU A 180 6.97 -0.26 -26.33
N VAL A 181 6.37 -0.74 -25.24
CA VAL A 181 6.63 -2.10 -24.74
C VAL A 181 6.08 -3.10 -25.73
N PRO A 182 6.90 -3.99 -26.32
CA PRO A 182 6.40 -4.96 -27.29
C PRO A 182 5.44 -5.94 -26.63
N GLU A 183 4.43 -6.35 -27.36
CA GLU A 183 3.54 -7.44 -26.93
C GLU A 183 4.33 -8.76 -26.86
N LEU A 184 4.06 -9.57 -25.83
CA LEU A 184 4.74 -10.86 -25.63
C LEU A 184 4.67 -11.78 -26.87
N SER A 185 3.61 -11.65 -27.68
CA SER A 185 3.46 -12.39 -28.95
C SER A 185 4.43 -11.94 -30.05
N LYS A 186 5.17 -10.84 -29.83
CA LYS A 186 6.11 -10.25 -30.81
C LYS A 186 7.57 -10.33 -30.35
N VAL A 187 7.82 -11.01 -29.23
CA VAL A 187 9.12 -11.32 -28.66
C VAL A 187 9.34 -12.85 -28.71
#